data_791539a31b70b86d544654b3761a9a60
#
_entry.id   791539a31b70b86d544654b3761a9a60
#
_cell.length_a   1.000
_cell.length_b   1.000
_cell.length_c   1.000
_cell.angle_alpha   90.00
_cell.angle_beta   90.00
_cell.angle_gamma   90.00
#
_symmetry.space_group_name_H-M   'P 1'
#
loop_
_entity.id
_entity.type
_entity.pdbx_description
1 polymer ?
#
loop_
_entity_poly.entity_id
_entity_poly.type
_entity_poly.pdbx_seq_one_letter_code
_entity_poly.pdbx_strand_id
1 'polypeptide(L)'
;MTDVEQAVKVLQQLTELKSTNRIHYYHPYGYQVEFHKARDLNKNRAKQRLLMAANKVGKTYCGAAELAIHALGDYPDWWEGHKFDSAIKIWAAGNTTANTRDIVQAELLGEPGDPEDYGK
;
A
#
# COMPACT_ATOMS: atom_id res chain seq x y z
N MET A 1 6.15 -34.37 16.18
CA MET A 1 6.64 -33.01 15.87
C MET A 1 6.93 -32.26 17.15
N THR A 2 8.11 -31.71 17.28
CA THR A 2 8.45 -30.89 18.44
C THR A 2 7.81 -29.54 18.37
N ASP A 3 7.65 -28.82 19.48
CA ASP A 3 7.08 -27.47 19.52
C ASP A 3 7.90 -26.48 18.67
N VAL A 4 9.22 -26.67 18.61
CA VAL A 4 10.13 -25.84 17.80
C VAL A 4 9.86 -26.04 16.30
N GLU A 5 9.66 -27.27 15.86
CA GLU A 5 9.34 -27.56 14.44
C GLU A 5 8.00 -26.94 14.03
N GLN A 6 7.00 -27.01 14.90
CA GLN A 6 5.72 -26.36 14.68
C GLN A 6 5.85 -24.85 14.60
N ALA A 7 6.64 -24.24 15.49
CA ALA A 7 6.88 -22.81 15.48
C ALA A 7 7.58 -22.35 14.19
N VAL A 8 8.59 -23.08 13.72
CA VAL A 8 9.29 -22.79 12.45
C VAL A 8 8.32 -22.88 11.27
N LYS A 9 7.47 -23.89 11.23
CA LYS A 9 6.49 -24.07 10.16
C LYS A 9 5.48 -22.93 10.12
N VAL A 10 4.98 -22.50 11.28
CA VAL A 10 4.06 -21.35 11.38
C VAL A 10 4.74 -20.07 10.91
N LEU A 11 5.99 -19.82 11.30
CA LEU A 11 6.75 -18.65 10.85
C LEU A 11 6.95 -18.65 9.34
N GLN A 12 7.25 -19.79 8.74
CA GLN A 12 7.36 -19.92 7.27
C GLN A 12 6.04 -19.59 6.56
N GLN A 13 4.93 -20.10 7.06
CA GLN A 13 3.60 -19.81 6.54
C GLN A 13 3.26 -18.32 6.64
N LEU A 14 3.57 -17.68 7.76
CA LEU A 14 3.35 -16.25 7.95
C LEU A 14 4.20 -15.43 6.97
N THR A 15 5.46 -15.82 6.76
CA THR A 15 6.34 -15.15 5.81
C THR A 15 5.80 -15.23 4.38
N GLU A 16 5.33 -16.40 3.98
CA GLU A 16 4.68 -16.57 2.66
C GLU A 16 3.44 -15.72 2.52
N LEU A 17 2.55 -15.71 3.51
CA LEU A 17 1.34 -14.89 3.51
C LEU A 17 1.67 -13.40 3.41
N LYS A 18 2.66 -12.91 4.15
CA LYS A 18 3.11 -11.52 4.07
C LYS A 18 3.65 -11.17 2.70
N SER A 19 4.39 -12.07 2.05
CA SER A 19 4.95 -11.81 0.73
C SER A 19 3.88 -11.77 -0.36
N THR A 20 2.80 -12.55 -0.23
CA THR A 20 1.72 -12.63 -1.23
C THR A 20 0.56 -11.68 -0.96
N ASN A 21 0.35 -11.27 0.29
CA ASN A 21 -0.77 -10.41 0.72
C ASN A 21 -0.25 -9.19 1.48
N ARG A 22 0.68 -8.45 0.90
CA ARG A 22 1.32 -7.30 1.56
C ARG A 22 0.34 -6.25 2.05
N ILE A 23 -0.73 -6.01 1.32
CA ILE A 23 -1.73 -5.01 1.67
C ILE A 23 -2.43 -5.32 2.99
N HIS A 24 -2.63 -6.59 3.32
CA HIS A 24 -3.26 -7.00 4.58
C HIS A 24 -2.34 -6.82 5.79
N TYR A 25 -1.05 -6.64 5.56
CA TYR A 25 -0.04 -6.43 6.60
C TYR A 25 0.47 -4.99 6.67
N TYR A 26 -0.18 -4.08 5.94
CA TYR A 26 0.12 -2.65 6.01
C TYR A 26 -0.44 -2.07 7.30
N HIS A 27 0.43 -1.53 8.13
CA HIS A 27 0.09 -0.87 9.39
C HIS A 27 0.53 0.59 9.32
N PRO A 28 -0.38 1.50 8.97
CA PRO A 28 0.00 2.90 8.78
C PRO A 28 0.35 3.59 10.09
N TYR A 29 1.33 4.49 10.02
CA TYR A 29 1.59 5.43 11.10
C TYR A 29 0.49 6.47 11.20
N GLY A 30 0.45 7.22 12.33
CA GLY A 30 -0.61 8.19 12.59
C GLY A 30 -0.82 9.19 11.46
N TYR A 31 0.27 9.79 10.92
CA TYR A 31 0.17 10.75 9.82
C TYR A 31 -0.33 10.12 8.51
N GLN A 32 -0.03 8.85 8.28
CA GLN A 32 -0.52 8.11 7.12
C GLN A 32 -2.02 7.85 7.22
N VAL A 33 -2.50 7.48 8.40
CA VAL A 33 -3.94 7.32 8.65
C VAL A 33 -4.68 8.64 8.40
N GLU A 34 -4.15 9.74 8.89
CA GLU A 34 -4.74 11.07 8.66
C GLU A 34 -4.80 11.42 7.18
N PHE A 35 -3.75 11.12 6.41
CA PHE A 35 -3.76 11.32 4.96
C PHE A 35 -4.82 10.46 4.27
N HIS A 36 -4.92 9.18 4.62
CA HIS A 36 -5.89 8.27 4.02
C HIS A 36 -7.33 8.71 4.23
N LYS A 37 -7.64 9.27 5.40
CA LYS A 37 -8.99 9.71 5.74
C LYS A 37 -9.28 11.18 5.45
N ALA A 38 -8.31 11.95 4.99
CA ALA A 38 -8.44 13.40 4.80
C ALA A 38 -9.61 13.74 3.87
N ARG A 39 -10.39 14.73 4.29
CA ARG A 39 -11.56 15.25 3.57
C ARG A 39 -11.47 16.76 3.43
N ASP A 40 -12.33 17.36 2.63
CA ASP A 40 -12.40 18.81 2.51
C ASP A 40 -13.04 19.45 3.76
N LEU A 41 -13.13 20.79 3.78
CA LEU A 41 -13.67 21.52 4.91
C LEU A 41 -15.15 21.19 5.20
N ASN A 42 -15.89 20.74 4.20
CA ASN A 42 -17.30 20.33 4.32
C ASN A 42 -17.46 18.84 4.63
N LYS A 43 -16.35 18.14 4.94
CA LYS A 43 -16.29 16.69 5.20
C LYS A 43 -16.66 15.82 3.99
N ASN A 44 -16.67 16.40 2.80
CA ASN A 44 -16.84 15.65 1.56
C ASN A 44 -15.49 15.08 1.08
N ARG A 45 -15.54 14.19 0.11
CA ARG A 45 -14.34 13.67 -0.51
C ARG A 45 -13.47 14.81 -1.04
N ALA A 46 -12.23 14.89 -0.62
CA ALA A 46 -11.29 15.87 -1.12
C ALA A 46 -10.93 15.57 -2.58
N LYS A 47 -10.98 16.60 -3.44
CA LYS A 47 -10.57 16.48 -4.85
C LYS A 47 -9.06 16.32 -4.99
N GLN A 48 -8.33 16.95 -4.11
CA GLN A 48 -6.86 16.91 -4.08
C GLN A 48 -6.39 16.81 -2.65
N ARG A 49 -5.35 16.00 -2.44
CA ARG A 49 -4.69 15.87 -1.14
C ARG A 49 -3.19 15.95 -1.35
N LEU A 50 -2.51 16.64 -0.46
CA LEU A 50 -1.05 16.78 -0.50
C LEU A 50 -0.46 16.17 0.77
N LEU A 51 0.43 15.22 0.60
CA LEU A 51 1.21 14.64 1.70
C LEU A 51 2.61 15.23 1.69
N MET A 52 2.85 16.12 2.63
CA MET A 52 4.17 16.74 2.84
C MET A 52 4.82 16.13 4.08
N ALA A 53 5.95 15.48 3.89
CA ALA A 53 6.69 14.86 4.98
C ALA A 53 8.17 14.80 4.62
N ALA A 54 9.02 14.59 5.62
CA ALA A 54 10.46 14.42 5.42
C ALA A 54 10.77 13.20 4.57
N ASN A 55 11.96 13.14 4.00
CA ASN A 55 12.40 11.97 3.25
C ASN A 55 12.49 10.73 4.16
N LYS A 56 12.27 9.55 3.61
CA LYS A 56 12.39 8.25 4.30
C LYS A 56 11.41 8.04 5.45
N VAL A 57 10.26 8.73 5.43
CA VAL A 57 9.21 8.52 6.45
C VAL A 57 8.00 7.73 5.92
N GLY A 58 8.10 7.15 4.74
CA GLY A 58 7.07 6.26 4.20
C GLY A 58 6.02 6.93 3.33
N LYS A 59 6.31 8.10 2.71
CA LYS A 59 5.36 8.78 1.80
C LYS A 59 4.99 7.93 0.59
N THR A 60 5.99 7.38 -0.09
CA THR A 60 5.79 6.56 -1.28
C THR A 60 5.03 5.29 -0.94
N TYR A 61 5.38 4.66 0.18
CA TYR A 61 4.70 3.48 0.67
C TYR A 61 3.24 3.76 1.02
N CYS A 62 2.97 4.91 1.65
CA CYS A 62 1.62 5.37 1.96
C CYS A 62 0.78 5.54 0.67
N GLY A 63 1.33 6.21 -0.33
CA GLY A 63 0.66 6.41 -1.62
C GLY A 63 0.41 5.10 -2.35
N ALA A 64 1.39 4.21 -2.38
CA ALA A 64 1.27 2.90 -3.00
C ALA A 64 0.21 2.04 -2.30
N ALA A 65 0.17 2.06 -0.97
CA ALA A 65 -0.85 1.34 -0.20
C ALA A 65 -2.26 1.86 -0.50
N GLU A 66 -2.46 3.17 -0.57
CA GLU A 66 -3.75 3.75 -0.93
C GLU A 66 -4.19 3.33 -2.33
N LEU A 67 -3.31 3.39 -3.31
CA LEU A 67 -3.61 2.94 -4.67
C LEU A 67 -3.97 1.46 -4.72
N ALA A 68 -3.24 0.62 -4.01
CA ALA A 68 -3.51 -0.81 -3.95
C ALA A 68 -4.87 -1.12 -3.29
N ILE A 69 -5.19 -0.44 -2.21
CA ILE A 69 -6.48 -0.58 -1.52
C ILE A 69 -7.63 -0.24 -2.46
N HIS A 70 -7.54 0.89 -3.17
CA HIS A 70 -8.58 1.29 -4.13
C HIS A 70 -8.64 0.35 -5.34
N ALA A 71 -7.49 -0.10 -5.86
CA ALA A 71 -7.43 -0.97 -7.03
C ALA A 71 -8.06 -2.34 -6.74
N LEU A 72 -7.82 -2.89 -5.55
CA LEU A 72 -8.37 -4.17 -5.14
C LEU A 72 -9.82 -4.05 -4.65
N GLY A 73 -10.23 -2.87 -4.22
CA GLY A 73 -11.53 -2.66 -3.58
C GLY A 73 -11.65 -3.33 -2.22
N ASP A 74 -10.52 -3.69 -1.62
CA ASP A 74 -10.44 -4.38 -0.33
C ASP A 74 -9.99 -3.39 0.73
N TYR A 75 -10.97 -2.77 1.40
CA TYR A 75 -10.73 -1.74 2.38
C TYR A 75 -10.53 -2.36 3.77
N PRO A 76 -9.39 -2.06 4.43
CA PRO A 76 -9.15 -2.58 5.79
C PRO A 76 -10.14 -2.02 6.82
N ASP A 77 -10.25 -2.69 7.96
CA ASP A 77 -11.16 -2.29 9.03
C ASP A 77 -10.90 -0.89 9.58
N TRP A 78 -9.62 -0.45 9.55
CA TRP A 78 -9.23 0.89 10.01
C TRP A 78 -9.49 1.99 8.97
N TRP A 79 -9.92 1.66 7.74
CA TRP A 79 -10.09 2.62 6.64
C TRP A 79 -11.29 3.53 6.90
N GLU A 80 -11.06 4.83 7.02
CA GLU A 80 -12.06 5.87 7.20
C GLU A 80 -12.17 6.81 6.01
N GLY A 81 -11.39 6.58 4.95
CA GLY A 81 -11.39 7.39 3.74
C GLY A 81 -12.55 7.05 2.81
N HIS A 82 -12.49 7.61 1.60
CA HIS A 82 -13.49 7.34 0.57
C HIS A 82 -13.38 5.89 0.08
N LYS A 83 -14.52 5.26 -0.17
CA LYS A 83 -14.62 3.93 -0.76
C LYS A 83 -15.33 4.01 -2.11
N PHE A 84 -14.76 3.37 -3.12
CA PHE A 84 -15.38 3.30 -4.44
C PHE A 84 -16.21 2.03 -4.56
N ASP A 85 -17.41 2.13 -5.13
CA ASP A 85 -18.35 1.01 -5.28
C ASP A 85 -18.16 0.23 -6.58
N SER A 86 -17.37 0.75 -7.52
CA SER A 86 -17.17 0.14 -8.84
C SER A 86 -15.71 0.20 -9.24
N ALA A 87 -15.37 -0.50 -10.33
CA ALA A 87 -14.03 -0.46 -10.90
C ALA A 87 -13.63 0.97 -11.29
N ILE A 88 -12.40 1.35 -10.99
CA ILE A 88 -11.85 2.68 -11.23
C ILE A 88 -10.61 2.60 -12.10
N LYS A 89 -10.26 3.74 -12.72
CA LYS A 89 -8.98 3.93 -13.39
C LYS A 89 -8.05 4.71 -12.46
N ILE A 90 -6.82 4.26 -12.36
CA ILE A 90 -5.81 4.86 -11.50
C ILE A 90 -4.60 5.23 -12.33
N TRP A 91 -4.04 6.41 -12.07
CA TRP A 91 -2.78 6.86 -12.66
C TRP A 91 -1.76 7.07 -11.56
N ALA A 92 -0.62 6.42 -11.70
CA ALA A 92 0.53 6.61 -10.83
C ALA A 92 1.65 7.24 -11.66
N ALA A 93 2.09 8.43 -11.27
CA ALA A 93 3.04 9.20 -12.07
C ALA A 93 4.22 9.68 -11.22
N GLY A 94 5.37 9.77 -11.85
CA GLY A 94 6.57 10.39 -11.30
C GLY A 94 7.03 11.53 -12.19
N ASN A 95 8.06 12.25 -11.75
CA ASN A 95 8.59 13.40 -12.50
C ASN A 95 9.51 13.00 -13.67
N THR A 96 10.02 11.77 -13.69
CA THR A 96 10.80 11.22 -14.79
C THR A 96 10.43 9.77 -15.01
N THR A 97 10.76 9.22 -16.20
CA THR A 97 10.56 7.80 -16.50
C THR A 97 11.32 6.90 -15.53
N ALA A 98 12.56 7.25 -15.21
CA ALA A 98 13.40 6.49 -14.29
C ALA A 98 12.78 6.48 -12.88
N ASN A 99 12.36 7.63 -12.35
CA ASN A 99 11.73 7.70 -11.04
C ASN A 99 10.39 6.95 -10.99
N THR A 100 9.60 7.03 -12.05
CA THR A 100 8.32 6.30 -12.14
C THR A 100 8.56 4.80 -12.09
N ARG A 101 9.54 4.31 -12.83
CA ARG A 101 9.90 2.88 -12.86
C ARG A 101 10.52 2.43 -11.53
N ASP A 102 11.53 3.15 -11.05
CA ASP A 102 12.40 2.68 -9.96
C ASP A 102 11.77 2.91 -8.58
N ILE A 103 10.85 3.86 -8.46
CA ILE A 103 10.21 4.21 -7.17
C ILE A 103 8.74 3.79 -7.19
N VAL A 104 7.94 4.36 -8.06
CA VAL A 104 6.48 4.17 -8.04
C VAL A 104 6.09 2.76 -8.47
N GLN A 105 6.63 2.30 -9.60
CA GLN A 105 6.33 0.97 -10.12
C GLN A 105 6.87 -0.13 -9.22
N ALA A 106 8.07 0.04 -8.67
CA ALA A 106 8.67 -0.94 -7.77
C ALA A 106 7.85 -1.11 -6.48
N GLU A 107 7.33 -0.01 -5.91
CA GLU A 107 6.49 -0.09 -4.71
C GLU A 107 5.14 -0.77 -4.97
N LEU A 108 4.56 -0.58 -6.15
CA LEU A 108 3.26 -1.15 -6.50
C LEU A 108 3.35 -2.60 -6.97
N LEU A 109 4.34 -2.93 -7.78
CA LEU A 109 4.44 -4.21 -8.49
C LEU A 109 5.62 -5.08 -8.07
N GLY A 110 6.52 -4.56 -7.25
CA GLY A 110 7.79 -5.21 -6.93
C GLY A 110 8.90 -4.88 -7.91
N GLU A 111 10.08 -5.39 -7.66
CA GLU A 111 11.27 -5.08 -8.46
C GLU A 111 11.14 -5.63 -9.89
N PRO A 112 11.34 -4.78 -10.92
CA PRO A 112 11.31 -5.26 -12.30
C PRO A 112 12.41 -6.31 -12.55
N GLY A 113 12.03 -7.43 -13.13
CA GLY A 113 12.96 -8.51 -13.43
C GLY A 113 13.05 -9.59 -12.37
N ASP A 114 12.42 -9.43 -11.22
CA ASP A 114 12.29 -10.49 -10.22
C ASP A 114 10.91 -11.15 -10.34
N PRO A 115 10.82 -12.36 -10.93
CA PRO A 115 9.53 -13.01 -11.14
C PRO A 115 8.82 -13.39 -9.85
N GLU A 116 9.55 -13.50 -8.73
CA GLU A 116 8.94 -13.84 -7.45
C GLU A 116 8.36 -12.63 -6.73
N ASP A 117 8.88 -11.44 -6.99
CA ASP A 117 8.45 -10.21 -6.34
C ASP A 117 7.49 -9.39 -7.22
N TYR A 118 7.62 -9.47 -8.52
CA TYR A 118 6.85 -8.63 -9.44
C TYR A 118 5.37 -8.98 -9.46
N GLY A 119 4.53 -8.00 -9.18
CA GLY A 119 3.09 -8.16 -9.23
C GLY A 119 2.43 -8.66 -7.96
N LYS A 120 3.15 -8.68 -6.84
CA LYS A 120 2.61 -9.11 -5.54
C LYS A 120 1.99 -7.98 -4.73
#